data_b703657211cdf750fc05cf75e0649ea7
#
_entry.id   b703657211cdf750fc05cf75e0649ea7
#
_cell.length_a   1.000
_cell.length_b   1.000
_cell.length_c   1.000
_cell.angle_alpha   90.00
_cell.angle_beta   90.00
_cell.angle_gamma   90.00
#
_symmetry.space_group_name_H-M   'P 1'
#
loop_
_entity.id
_entity.type
_entity.pdbx_description
1 polymer ?
#
loop_
_entity_poly.entity_id
_entity_poly.type
_entity_poly.pdbx_seq_one_letter_code
_entity_poly.pdbx_strand_id
1 'polypeptide(L)'
;NYFRADEVSLEKVQFMLSADDTAIWNAFEDGSLQFIDTIATDMMATAKEKEEYHNIPNLGTYYAGFNVNSDLFKGKTVQQAADMRKAMNLIIDRQYIVDTIAQADQEVANTFIPTGMADGNGGEFRVNDDAYTYPMEDVVGYFDPNAYEENLEEARKLLEGAGYKFDENGMLSADTPINMTYLTNDAEGNVKIGESIQQDFAALGINVTVETREWSVF
;
A
#
# COMPACT_ATOMS: atom_id res chain seq x y z
N ASN A 1 -4.24 39.25 -13.47
CA ASN A 1 -4.91 39.07 -14.78
C ASN A 1 -4.63 37.64 -15.26
N TYR A 2 -5.61 36.76 -15.12
CA TYR A 2 -5.53 35.41 -15.65
C TYR A 2 -5.78 35.44 -17.17
N PHE A 3 -4.96 34.73 -17.95
CA PHE A 3 -4.98 34.81 -19.42
C PHE A 3 -6.26 34.23 -20.07
N ARG A 4 -7.01 33.40 -19.34
CA ARG A 4 -8.33 32.85 -19.75
C ARG A 4 -9.45 33.33 -18.83
N ALA A 5 -9.41 34.59 -18.43
CA ALA A 5 -10.40 35.18 -17.50
C ALA A 5 -11.83 35.16 -18.05
N ASP A 6 -11.97 35.16 -19.36
CA ASP A 6 -13.25 35.09 -20.08
C ASP A 6 -13.89 33.68 -20.04
N GLU A 7 -13.13 32.67 -19.68
CA GLU A 7 -13.61 31.30 -19.51
C GLU A 7 -13.97 30.95 -18.05
N VAL A 8 -13.64 31.84 -17.09
CA VAL A 8 -13.90 31.63 -15.67
C VAL A 8 -15.28 32.17 -15.31
N SER A 9 -16.15 31.25 -14.84
CA SER A 9 -17.51 31.61 -14.38
C SER A 9 -17.63 31.71 -12.85
N LEU A 10 -16.68 31.13 -12.10
CA LEU A 10 -16.69 31.14 -10.65
C LEU A 10 -16.08 32.43 -10.11
N GLU A 11 -16.80 33.14 -9.24
CA GLU A 11 -16.29 34.33 -8.55
C GLU A 11 -15.40 34.00 -7.35
N LYS A 12 -15.69 32.86 -6.68
CA LYS A 12 -14.99 32.46 -5.46
C LYS A 12 -14.93 30.94 -5.36
N VAL A 13 -13.76 30.41 -4.96
CA VAL A 13 -13.57 29.04 -4.49
C VAL A 13 -13.10 29.11 -3.03
N GLN A 14 -13.74 28.36 -2.17
CA GLN A 14 -13.41 28.30 -0.75
C GLN A 14 -13.03 26.86 -0.37
N PHE A 15 -11.84 26.68 0.19
CA PHE A 15 -11.36 25.40 0.66
C PHE A 15 -11.65 25.26 2.16
N MET A 16 -12.24 24.14 2.55
CA MET A 16 -12.29 23.67 3.93
C MET A 16 -11.06 22.81 4.17
N LEU A 17 -10.23 23.19 5.15
CA LEU A 17 -9.05 22.42 5.54
C LEU A 17 -9.37 21.61 6.80
N SER A 18 -9.34 20.30 6.69
CA SER A 18 -9.58 19.36 7.79
C SER A 18 -8.71 18.11 7.60
N ALA A 19 -8.24 17.53 8.69
CA ALA A 19 -7.61 16.22 8.72
C ALA A 19 -8.62 15.11 9.08
N ASP A 20 -9.89 15.47 9.32
CA ASP A 20 -10.98 14.56 9.67
C ASP A 20 -11.86 14.33 8.45
N ASP A 21 -11.66 13.17 7.80
CA ASP A 21 -12.38 12.78 6.59
C ASP A 21 -13.89 12.58 6.85
N THR A 22 -14.27 12.19 8.08
CA THR A 22 -15.69 12.09 8.46
C THR A 22 -16.34 13.47 8.52
N ALA A 23 -15.64 14.47 9.03
CA ALA A 23 -16.14 15.86 9.05
C ALA A 23 -16.28 16.42 7.62
N ILE A 24 -15.33 16.10 6.72
CA ILE A 24 -15.39 16.47 5.31
C ILE A 24 -16.61 15.81 4.65
N TRP A 25 -16.81 14.51 4.86
CA TRP A 25 -17.97 13.78 4.33
C TRP A 25 -19.30 14.38 4.80
N ASN A 26 -19.43 14.65 6.09
CA ASN A 26 -20.65 15.24 6.63
C ASN A 26 -20.93 16.63 6.05
N ALA A 27 -19.90 17.45 5.81
CA ALA A 27 -20.05 18.76 5.19
C ALA A 27 -20.46 18.67 3.70
N PHE A 28 -20.08 17.60 3.01
CA PHE A 28 -20.58 17.29 1.68
C PHE A 28 -22.06 16.86 1.71
N GLU A 29 -22.42 15.95 2.63
CA GLU A 29 -23.79 15.46 2.78
C GLU A 29 -24.79 16.56 3.15
N ASP A 30 -24.39 17.55 3.94
CA ASP A 30 -25.25 18.67 4.32
C ASP A 30 -25.25 19.81 3.28
N GLY A 31 -24.48 19.70 2.20
CA GLY A 31 -24.38 20.67 1.11
C GLY A 31 -23.48 21.86 1.39
N SER A 32 -22.74 21.88 2.51
CA SER A 32 -21.76 22.93 2.83
C SER A 32 -20.55 22.85 1.89
N LEU A 33 -20.21 21.65 1.41
CA LEU A 33 -19.22 21.41 0.37
C LEU A 33 -19.89 20.88 -0.89
N GLN A 34 -19.45 21.34 -2.04
CA GLN A 34 -19.94 20.90 -3.35
C GLN A 34 -19.00 19.92 -4.04
N PHE A 35 -17.79 19.75 -3.50
CA PHE A 35 -16.76 18.86 -4.01
C PHE A 35 -15.88 18.41 -2.84
N ILE A 36 -15.55 17.12 -2.81
CA ILE A 36 -14.54 16.53 -1.93
C ILE A 36 -13.67 15.59 -2.76
N ASP A 37 -12.39 15.51 -2.44
CA ASP A 37 -11.42 14.63 -3.11
C ASP A 37 -11.03 13.43 -2.25
N THR A 38 -11.44 13.42 -0.99
CA THR A 38 -11.19 12.34 -0.04
C THR A 38 -12.50 11.89 0.59
N ILE A 39 -12.71 10.59 0.69
CA ILE A 39 -13.88 9.98 1.30
C ILE A 39 -13.40 9.10 2.46
N ALA A 40 -13.99 9.28 3.63
CA ALA A 40 -13.75 8.40 4.77
C ALA A 40 -14.00 6.93 4.37
N THR A 41 -13.09 6.03 4.71
CA THR A 41 -13.15 4.61 4.31
C THR A 41 -14.50 3.97 4.66
N ASP A 42 -15.04 4.27 5.84
CA ASP A 42 -16.30 3.72 6.31
C ASP A 42 -17.52 4.23 5.50
N MET A 43 -17.36 5.32 4.75
CA MET A 43 -18.39 5.92 3.90
C MET A 43 -18.27 5.50 2.43
N MET A 44 -17.18 4.81 2.06
CA MET A 44 -16.89 4.49 0.66
C MET A 44 -18.01 3.69 -0.02
N ALA A 45 -18.57 2.68 0.67
CA ALA A 45 -19.68 1.90 0.14
C ALA A 45 -20.91 2.78 -0.17
N THR A 46 -21.23 3.72 0.72
CA THR A 46 -22.34 4.67 0.52
C THR A 46 -22.01 5.67 -0.60
N ALA A 47 -20.78 6.13 -0.67
CA ALA A 47 -20.33 7.08 -1.69
C ALA A 47 -20.44 6.48 -3.10
N LYS A 48 -20.07 5.22 -3.28
CA LYS A 48 -20.15 4.49 -4.57
C LYS A 48 -21.56 4.35 -5.12
N GLU A 49 -22.58 4.46 -4.27
CA GLU A 49 -23.99 4.43 -4.70
C GLU A 49 -24.49 5.80 -5.19
N LYS A 50 -23.72 6.87 -4.98
CA LYS A 50 -24.11 8.23 -5.37
C LYS A 50 -23.80 8.52 -6.84
N GLU A 51 -24.69 9.25 -7.49
CA GLU A 51 -24.52 9.70 -8.88
C GLU A 51 -23.31 10.62 -9.03
N GLU A 52 -22.96 11.36 -7.98
CA GLU A 52 -21.83 12.28 -7.91
C GLU A 52 -20.48 11.61 -7.70
N TYR A 53 -20.46 10.30 -7.41
CA TYR A 53 -19.21 9.56 -7.23
C TYR A 53 -18.50 9.35 -8.57
N HIS A 54 -17.26 9.77 -8.63
CA HIS A 54 -16.39 9.56 -9.78
C HIS A 54 -15.04 8.97 -9.34
N ASN A 55 -14.70 7.80 -9.84
CA ASN A 55 -13.37 7.24 -9.68
C ASN A 55 -12.47 7.74 -10.83
N ILE A 56 -11.42 8.48 -10.48
CA ILE A 56 -10.48 9.04 -11.45
C ILE A 56 -9.14 8.33 -11.30
N PRO A 57 -8.71 7.54 -12.30
CA PRO A 57 -7.40 6.88 -12.27
C PRO A 57 -6.26 7.88 -12.07
N ASN A 58 -5.36 7.60 -11.15
CA ASN A 58 -4.17 8.40 -10.88
C ASN A 58 -2.91 7.62 -11.30
N LEU A 59 -1.96 8.31 -11.94
CA LEU A 59 -0.67 7.73 -12.33
C LEU A 59 0.27 7.66 -11.12
N GLY A 60 -0.03 6.74 -10.22
CA GLY A 60 0.73 6.56 -8.99
C GLY A 60 0.77 5.10 -8.54
N THR A 61 1.87 4.71 -7.91
CA THR A 61 2.01 3.41 -7.26
C THR A 61 2.42 3.63 -5.81
N TYR A 62 1.60 3.18 -4.88
CA TYR A 62 1.95 3.14 -3.46
C TYR A 62 2.76 1.88 -3.17
N TYR A 63 3.80 2.03 -2.38
CA TYR A 63 4.65 0.91 -2.00
C TYR A 63 5.22 1.08 -0.58
N ALA A 64 5.51 -0.03 0.08
CA ALA A 64 6.32 -0.07 1.29
C ALA A 64 7.74 -0.50 0.92
N GLY A 65 8.73 0.23 1.40
CA GLY A 65 10.15 -0.03 1.13
C GLY A 65 10.91 -0.43 2.38
N PHE A 66 11.83 -1.39 2.25
CA PHE A 66 12.75 -1.73 3.33
C PHE A 66 13.93 -0.76 3.36
N ASN A 67 14.23 -0.20 4.53
CA ASN A 67 15.52 0.44 4.74
C ASN A 67 16.63 -0.62 4.77
N VAL A 68 17.32 -0.79 3.66
CA VAL A 68 18.37 -1.81 3.50
C VAL A 68 19.59 -1.60 4.41
N ASN A 69 19.73 -0.42 4.99
CA ASN A 69 20.78 -0.09 5.96
C ASN A 69 20.33 -0.31 7.42
N SER A 70 19.12 -0.82 7.63
CA SER A 70 18.61 -1.14 8.96
C SER A 70 19.45 -2.23 9.63
N ASP A 71 19.54 -2.16 10.96
CA ASP A 71 20.17 -3.20 11.79
C ASP A 71 19.51 -4.58 11.62
N LEU A 72 18.28 -4.64 11.10
CA LEU A 72 17.58 -5.88 10.71
C LEU A 72 18.42 -6.76 9.79
N PHE A 73 19.18 -6.16 8.88
CA PHE A 73 20.01 -6.87 7.89
C PHE A 73 21.48 -6.98 8.29
N LYS A 74 21.86 -6.48 9.47
CA LYS A 74 23.24 -6.48 9.94
C LYS A 74 23.76 -7.91 10.13
N GLY A 75 24.94 -8.16 9.55
CA GLY A 75 25.56 -9.49 9.61
C GLY A 75 24.97 -10.53 8.66
N LYS A 76 23.97 -10.18 7.86
CA LYS A 76 23.43 -11.01 6.80
C LYS A 76 24.24 -10.85 5.51
N THR A 77 24.34 -11.90 4.74
CA THR A 77 24.84 -11.81 3.37
C THR A 77 23.81 -11.07 2.49
N VAL A 78 24.25 -10.61 1.31
CA VAL A 78 23.34 -9.96 0.34
C VAL A 78 22.15 -10.87 0.00
N GLN A 79 22.41 -12.18 -0.18
CA GLN A 79 21.37 -13.17 -0.49
C GLN A 79 20.40 -13.34 0.69
N GLN A 80 20.92 -13.51 1.90
CA GLN A 80 20.08 -13.65 3.10
C GLN A 80 19.19 -12.44 3.31
N ALA A 81 19.72 -11.22 3.13
CA ALA A 81 18.93 -10.00 3.24
C ALA A 81 17.87 -9.91 2.12
N ALA A 82 18.15 -10.41 0.91
CA ALA A 82 17.18 -10.49 -0.17
C ALA A 82 16.08 -11.52 0.16
N ASP A 83 16.45 -12.68 0.67
CA ASP A 83 15.51 -13.73 1.04
C ASP A 83 14.58 -13.30 2.18
N MET A 84 15.09 -12.56 3.17
CA MET A 84 14.25 -11.94 4.21
C MET A 84 13.20 -11.01 3.63
N ARG A 85 13.59 -10.13 2.69
CA ARG A 85 12.62 -9.20 2.04
C ARG A 85 11.60 -9.97 1.19
N LYS A 86 12.04 -11.03 0.50
CA LYS A 86 11.11 -11.89 -0.26
C LYS A 86 10.11 -12.59 0.66
N ALA A 87 10.59 -13.15 1.76
CA ALA A 87 9.72 -13.79 2.75
C ALA A 87 8.64 -12.84 3.25
N MET A 88 9.02 -11.62 3.64
CA MET A 88 8.09 -10.59 4.11
C MET A 88 7.12 -10.16 2.99
N ASN A 89 7.60 -10.12 1.75
CA ASN A 89 6.77 -9.74 0.60
C ASN A 89 5.70 -10.81 0.27
N LEU A 90 6.01 -12.09 0.48
CA LEU A 90 5.10 -13.21 0.25
C LEU A 90 3.87 -13.22 1.17
N ILE A 91 3.96 -12.65 2.34
CA ILE A 91 2.93 -12.75 3.38
C ILE A 91 2.08 -11.48 3.54
N ILE A 92 2.33 -10.43 2.77
CA ILE A 92 1.49 -9.22 2.80
C ILE A 92 0.27 -9.43 1.91
N ASP A 93 -0.91 -9.46 2.51
CA ASP A 93 -2.19 -9.57 1.78
C ASP A 93 -2.58 -8.24 1.12
N ARG A 94 -2.05 -8.03 -0.09
CA ARG A 94 -2.33 -6.82 -0.88
C ARG A 94 -3.77 -6.75 -1.36
N GLN A 95 -4.41 -7.90 -1.56
CA GLN A 95 -5.80 -7.92 -1.99
C GLN A 95 -6.72 -7.42 -0.87
N TYR A 96 -6.47 -7.85 0.36
CA TYR A 96 -7.18 -7.32 1.53
C TYR A 96 -6.99 -5.81 1.68
N ILE A 97 -5.76 -5.31 1.45
CA ILE A 97 -5.47 -3.87 1.53
C ILE A 97 -6.31 -3.09 0.52
N VAL A 98 -6.40 -3.52 -0.75
CA VAL A 98 -7.15 -2.78 -1.77
C VAL A 98 -8.67 -2.94 -1.59
N ASP A 99 -9.14 -4.12 -1.22
CA ASP A 99 -10.58 -4.42 -1.14
C ASP A 99 -11.22 -3.92 0.15
N THR A 100 -10.47 -3.93 1.26
CA THR A 100 -11.03 -3.69 2.60
C THR A 100 -10.57 -2.36 3.21
N ILE A 101 -9.31 -1.99 3.01
CA ILE A 101 -8.77 -0.77 3.61
C ILE A 101 -8.92 0.42 2.66
N ALA A 102 -8.46 0.30 1.43
CA ALA A 102 -8.45 1.39 0.47
C ALA A 102 -9.83 1.61 -0.18
N GLN A 103 -10.48 0.55 -0.61
CA GLN A 103 -11.86 0.51 -1.15
C GLN A 103 -12.17 1.44 -2.33
N ALA A 104 -11.18 2.07 -2.93
CA ALA A 104 -11.35 3.03 -4.02
C ALA A 104 -10.96 2.43 -5.39
N ASP A 105 -11.23 1.13 -5.57
CA ASP A 105 -11.00 0.37 -6.80
C ASP A 105 -9.54 0.41 -7.29
N GLN A 106 -8.60 0.51 -6.36
CA GLN A 106 -7.18 0.36 -6.66
C GLN A 106 -6.87 -1.07 -7.11
N GLU A 107 -5.88 -1.19 -7.99
CA GLU A 107 -5.34 -2.49 -8.40
C GLU A 107 -4.12 -2.85 -7.54
N VAL A 108 -3.96 -4.14 -7.25
CA VAL A 108 -2.72 -4.64 -6.63
C VAL A 108 -1.57 -4.43 -7.60
N ALA A 109 -0.58 -3.63 -7.18
CA ALA A 109 0.57 -3.33 -8.00
C ALA A 109 1.55 -4.51 -8.05
N ASN A 110 1.95 -4.90 -9.26
CA ASN A 110 3.02 -5.88 -9.52
C ASN A 110 4.31 -5.23 -10.04
N THR A 111 4.33 -3.91 -10.18
CA THR A 111 5.46 -3.10 -10.63
C THR A 111 5.33 -1.67 -10.13
N PHE A 112 6.42 -0.90 -10.23
CA PHE A 112 6.42 0.53 -9.95
C PHE A 112 5.77 1.38 -11.05
N ILE A 113 5.56 0.82 -12.24
CA ILE A 113 4.96 1.53 -13.37
C ILE A 113 3.45 1.37 -13.30
N PRO A 114 2.68 2.45 -13.03
CA PRO A 114 1.22 2.36 -12.96
C PRO A 114 0.60 2.10 -14.33
N THR A 115 -0.60 1.50 -14.32
CA THR A 115 -1.46 1.39 -15.49
C THR A 115 -1.77 2.79 -16.04
N GLY A 116 -1.87 2.91 -17.36
CA GLY A 116 -2.17 4.18 -18.04
C GLY A 116 -0.96 5.10 -18.26
N MET A 117 0.26 4.70 -17.84
CA MET A 117 1.45 5.49 -18.15
C MET A 117 1.73 5.46 -19.65
N ALA A 118 1.87 6.65 -20.25
CA ALA A 118 2.12 6.79 -21.68
C ALA A 118 3.53 6.28 -22.07
N ASP A 119 3.64 5.63 -23.23
CA ASP A 119 4.90 5.14 -23.82
C ASP A 119 5.67 6.22 -24.62
N GLY A 120 5.10 7.43 -24.75
CA GLY A 120 5.65 8.51 -25.56
C GLY A 120 5.37 8.40 -27.08
N ASN A 121 4.72 7.32 -27.52
CA ASN A 121 4.41 7.06 -28.92
C ASN A 121 2.88 7.01 -29.21
N GLY A 122 2.09 7.45 -28.25
CA GLY A 122 0.63 7.48 -28.34
C GLY A 122 -0.07 6.23 -27.81
N GLY A 123 0.67 5.35 -27.12
CA GLY A 123 0.16 4.16 -26.48
C GLY A 123 0.49 4.12 -24.99
N GLU A 124 0.27 2.98 -24.37
CA GLU A 124 0.52 2.69 -22.96
C GLU A 124 1.81 1.88 -22.78
N PHE A 125 2.68 2.32 -21.86
CA PHE A 125 3.98 1.71 -21.61
C PHE A 125 3.88 0.22 -21.26
N ARG A 126 3.02 -0.15 -20.33
CA ARG A 126 2.86 -1.55 -19.88
C ARG A 126 2.34 -2.49 -20.96
N VAL A 127 1.70 -1.95 -21.99
CA VAL A 127 1.16 -2.72 -23.13
C VAL A 127 2.18 -2.87 -24.24
N ASN A 128 2.99 -1.83 -24.48
CA ASN A 128 3.85 -1.73 -25.64
C ASN A 128 5.34 -2.03 -25.36
N ASP A 129 5.74 -2.17 -24.10
CA ASP A 129 7.13 -2.50 -23.75
C ASP A 129 7.34 -4.01 -23.71
N ASP A 130 7.95 -4.55 -24.78
CA ASP A 130 8.29 -5.97 -24.89
C ASP A 130 9.26 -6.47 -23.82
N ALA A 131 9.98 -5.56 -23.12
CA ALA A 131 10.85 -5.91 -22.00
C ALA A 131 10.08 -6.23 -20.72
N TYR A 132 8.80 -5.86 -20.67
CA TYR A 132 7.94 -6.10 -19.51
C TYR A 132 6.87 -7.14 -19.81
N THR A 133 6.92 -8.24 -19.09
CA THR A 133 5.87 -9.27 -19.12
C THR A 133 4.94 -9.05 -17.91
N TYR A 134 3.68 -8.77 -18.16
CA TYR A 134 2.63 -8.57 -17.16
C TYR A 134 1.45 -9.50 -17.40
N PRO A 135 0.85 -10.13 -16.36
CA PRO A 135 1.42 -10.31 -15.04
C PRO A 135 2.72 -11.13 -15.11
N MET A 136 3.57 -10.95 -14.15
CA MET A 136 4.82 -11.72 -14.06
C MET A 136 4.52 -13.04 -13.35
N GLU A 137 4.01 -14.02 -14.10
CA GLU A 137 3.55 -15.32 -13.58
C GLU A 137 4.62 -16.11 -12.80
N ASP A 138 5.90 -15.86 -13.10
CA ASP A 138 7.04 -16.54 -12.48
C ASP A 138 7.77 -15.68 -11.43
N VAL A 139 7.22 -14.54 -11.02
CA VAL A 139 7.90 -13.69 -10.03
C VAL A 139 7.74 -14.25 -8.64
N VAL A 140 8.79 -14.86 -8.15
CA VAL A 140 8.89 -15.30 -6.75
C VAL A 140 8.85 -14.08 -5.82
N GLY A 141 7.97 -14.12 -4.83
CA GLY A 141 7.89 -13.10 -3.80
C GLY A 141 6.63 -12.24 -3.84
N TYR A 142 5.60 -12.63 -4.60
CA TYR A 142 4.28 -12.03 -4.55
C TYR A 142 3.32 -12.86 -3.70
N PHE A 143 2.49 -12.19 -2.93
CA PHE A 143 1.37 -12.82 -2.25
C PHE A 143 0.35 -13.31 -3.27
N ASP A 144 -0.01 -14.59 -3.17
CA ASP A 144 -1.16 -15.17 -3.87
C ASP A 144 -2.25 -15.48 -2.83
N PRO A 145 -3.40 -14.80 -2.84
CA PRO A 145 -4.47 -15.06 -1.88
C PRO A 145 -5.04 -16.48 -1.96
N ASN A 146 -4.84 -17.17 -3.11
CA ASN A 146 -5.29 -18.54 -3.27
C ASN A 146 -4.25 -19.58 -2.78
N ALA A 147 -3.05 -19.16 -2.43
CA ALA A 147 -1.92 -19.99 -2.00
C ALA A 147 -1.34 -19.52 -0.65
N TYR A 148 -2.20 -19.15 0.29
CA TYR A 148 -1.77 -18.52 1.55
C TYR A 148 -0.83 -19.43 2.38
N GLU A 149 -1.17 -20.72 2.52
CA GLU A 149 -0.34 -21.65 3.29
C GLU A 149 1.01 -21.90 2.61
N GLU A 150 1.02 -22.00 1.29
CA GLU A 150 2.23 -22.15 0.49
C GLU A 150 3.12 -20.92 0.61
N ASN A 151 2.54 -19.72 0.62
CA ASN A 151 3.26 -18.47 0.85
C ASN A 151 3.91 -18.44 2.22
N LEU A 152 3.19 -18.84 3.28
CA LEU A 152 3.73 -18.93 4.64
C LEU A 152 4.86 -19.94 4.73
N GLU A 153 4.70 -21.12 4.12
CA GLU A 153 5.74 -22.15 4.12
C GLU A 153 7.00 -21.70 3.38
N GLU A 154 6.85 -21.08 2.23
CA GLU A 154 7.99 -20.54 1.47
C GLU A 154 8.67 -19.39 2.23
N ALA A 155 7.91 -18.51 2.86
CA ALA A 155 8.46 -17.45 3.70
C ALA A 155 9.28 -18.01 4.87
N ARG A 156 8.81 -19.09 5.54
CA ARG A 156 9.58 -19.79 6.59
C ARG A 156 10.89 -20.32 6.04
N LYS A 157 10.87 -21.02 4.91
CA LYS A 157 12.10 -21.58 4.28
C LYS A 157 13.13 -20.50 3.97
N LEU A 158 12.68 -19.36 3.42
CA LEU A 158 13.55 -18.23 3.12
C LEU A 158 14.16 -17.63 4.39
N LEU A 159 13.39 -17.51 5.47
CA LEU A 159 13.87 -17.00 6.75
C LEU A 159 14.81 -18.02 7.44
N GLU A 160 14.54 -19.32 7.35
CA GLU A 160 15.44 -20.36 7.84
C GLU A 160 16.80 -20.31 7.10
N GLY A 161 16.78 -20.15 5.78
CA GLY A 161 17.98 -19.92 4.98
C GLY A 161 18.76 -18.66 5.37
N ALA A 162 18.07 -17.66 5.90
CA ALA A 162 18.67 -16.47 6.46
C ALA A 162 19.13 -16.62 7.93
N GLY A 163 18.96 -17.84 8.52
CA GLY A 163 19.45 -18.20 9.85
C GLY A 163 18.44 -17.98 10.98
N TYR A 164 17.17 -17.80 10.67
CA TYR A 164 16.11 -17.77 11.67
C TYR A 164 15.60 -19.16 12.01
N LYS A 165 15.02 -19.31 13.19
CA LYS A 165 14.47 -20.58 13.66
C LYS A 165 12.98 -20.44 13.90
N PHE A 166 12.25 -21.54 13.67
CA PHE A 166 10.82 -21.63 13.95
C PHE A 166 10.56 -22.72 14.97
N ASP A 167 9.49 -22.56 15.73
CA ASP A 167 9.01 -23.55 16.67
C ASP A 167 8.10 -24.61 15.97
N GLU A 168 7.57 -25.55 16.75
CA GLU A 168 6.69 -26.61 16.24
C GLU A 168 5.34 -26.11 15.69
N ASN A 169 4.96 -24.86 16.01
CA ASN A 169 3.76 -24.20 15.49
C ASN A 169 4.06 -23.34 14.25
N GLY A 170 5.30 -23.34 13.78
CA GLY A 170 5.73 -22.52 12.64
C GLY A 170 5.87 -21.03 12.95
N MET A 171 6.03 -20.67 14.23
CA MET A 171 6.26 -19.31 14.68
C MET A 171 7.75 -19.07 14.92
N LEU A 172 8.22 -17.84 14.66
CA LEU A 172 9.59 -17.44 14.95
C LEU A 172 9.96 -17.75 16.41
N SER A 173 11.07 -18.47 16.57
CA SER A 173 11.62 -18.78 17.88
C SER A 173 12.11 -17.53 18.60
N ALA A 174 11.89 -17.48 19.91
CA ALA A 174 12.43 -16.42 20.78
C ALA A 174 13.97 -16.34 20.73
N ASP A 175 14.67 -17.38 20.28
CA ASP A 175 16.13 -17.37 20.10
C ASP A 175 16.58 -16.51 18.91
N THR A 176 15.71 -16.35 17.93
CA THR A 176 15.99 -15.59 16.70
C THR A 176 14.82 -14.67 16.35
N PRO A 177 14.52 -13.66 17.19
CA PRO A 177 13.38 -12.79 16.98
C PRO A 177 13.65 -11.84 15.80
N ILE A 178 12.58 -11.49 15.08
CA ILE A 178 12.57 -10.36 14.15
C ILE A 178 11.71 -9.26 14.76
N ASN A 179 12.32 -8.12 15.01
CA ASN A 179 11.62 -6.93 15.48
C ASN A 179 11.91 -5.81 14.49
N MET A 180 10.87 -5.12 14.04
CA MET A 180 10.99 -4.04 13.08
C MET A 180 9.97 -2.95 13.33
N THR A 181 10.23 -1.78 12.79
CA THR A 181 9.32 -0.65 12.80
C THR A 181 8.80 -0.42 11.39
N TYR A 182 7.48 -0.37 11.26
CA TYR A 182 6.82 0.17 10.08
C TYR A 182 6.57 1.65 10.31
N LEU A 183 7.27 2.50 9.60
CA LEU A 183 7.13 3.95 9.69
C LEU A 183 6.18 4.43 8.61
N THR A 184 5.19 5.22 9.00
CA THR A 184 4.24 5.85 8.08
C THR A 184 3.89 7.27 8.55
N ASN A 185 3.25 8.05 7.68
CA ASN A 185 2.65 9.31 8.09
C ASN A 185 1.33 9.06 8.87
N ASP A 186 0.74 10.14 9.37
CA ASP A 186 -0.45 10.12 10.22
C ASP A 186 -1.78 10.05 9.43
N ALA A 187 -1.73 9.89 8.11
CA ALA A 187 -2.94 9.67 7.32
C ALA A 187 -3.60 8.33 7.71
N GLU A 188 -4.89 8.36 8.04
CA GLU A 188 -5.64 7.22 8.57
C GLU A 188 -5.51 5.97 7.70
N GLY A 189 -5.66 6.09 6.38
CA GLY A 189 -5.53 4.97 5.45
C GLY A 189 -4.13 4.33 5.50
N ASN A 190 -3.07 5.13 5.61
CA ASN A 190 -1.69 4.63 5.70
C ASN A 190 -1.42 3.93 7.03
N VAL A 191 -2.02 4.42 8.12
CA VAL A 191 -1.93 3.77 9.44
C VAL A 191 -2.62 2.40 9.39
N LYS A 192 -3.84 2.32 8.85
CA LYS A 192 -4.58 1.06 8.68
C LYS A 192 -3.81 0.04 7.81
N ILE A 193 -3.14 0.49 6.76
CA ILE A 193 -2.25 -0.36 5.95
C ILE A 193 -1.09 -0.90 6.80
N GLY A 194 -0.45 -0.06 7.61
CA GLY A 194 0.61 -0.48 8.52
C GLY A 194 0.15 -1.51 9.55
N GLU A 195 -1.05 -1.35 10.10
CA GLU A 195 -1.67 -2.30 11.03
C GLU A 195 -2.03 -3.63 10.36
N SER A 196 -2.47 -3.61 9.09
CA SER A 196 -2.69 -4.83 8.31
C SER A 196 -1.38 -5.58 8.10
N ILE A 197 -0.32 -4.91 7.64
CA ILE A 197 1.01 -5.51 7.47
C ILE A 197 1.54 -6.07 8.80
N GLN A 198 1.30 -5.39 9.92
CA GLN A 198 1.65 -5.89 11.25
C GLN A 198 0.96 -7.22 11.55
N GLN A 199 -0.32 -7.35 11.22
CA GLN A 199 -1.08 -8.60 11.41
C GLN A 199 -0.58 -9.71 10.50
N ASP A 200 -0.31 -9.42 9.23
CA ASP A 200 0.24 -10.40 8.28
C ASP A 200 1.58 -10.94 8.78
N PHE A 201 2.45 -10.07 9.27
CA PHE A 201 3.77 -10.47 9.80
C PHE A 201 3.67 -11.24 11.11
N ALA A 202 2.66 -10.96 11.93
CA ALA A 202 2.41 -11.70 13.17
C ALA A 202 2.07 -13.18 12.89
N ALA A 203 1.57 -13.54 11.70
CA ALA A 203 1.33 -14.94 11.31
C ALA A 203 2.59 -15.81 11.31
N LEU A 204 3.78 -15.22 11.20
CA LEU A 204 5.07 -15.89 11.36
C LEU A 204 5.79 -15.55 12.67
N GLY A 205 5.16 -14.81 13.58
CA GLY A 205 5.79 -14.36 14.83
C GLY A 205 6.78 -13.20 14.64
N ILE A 206 6.71 -12.48 13.53
CA ILE A 206 7.49 -11.25 13.31
C ILE A 206 6.83 -10.10 14.08
N ASN A 207 7.59 -9.42 14.92
CA ASN A 207 7.09 -8.28 15.69
C ASN A 207 7.27 -6.98 14.89
N VAL A 208 6.16 -6.34 14.57
CA VAL A 208 6.15 -5.03 13.92
C VAL A 208 5.56 -4.00 14.86
N THR A 209 6.24 -2.87 15.01
CA THR A 209 5.69 -1.68 15.66
C THR A 209 5.32 -0.67 14.60
N VAL A 210 4.05 -0.27 14.54
CA VAL A 210 3.62 0.81 13.65
C VAL A 210 3.95 2.14 14.33
N GLU A 211 4.75 2.95 13.67
CA GLU A 211 5.15 4.28 14.15
C GLU A 211 4.65 5.32 13.14
N THR A 212 3.92 6.31 13.64
CA THR A 212 3.36 7.40 12.84
C THR A 212 4.13 8.69 13.04
N ARG A 213 4.27 9.45 11.96
CA ARG A 213 4.87 10.79 11.96
C ARG A 213 3.98 11.77 11.21
N GLU A 214 3.92 13.00 11.71
CA GLU A 214 3.38 14.09 10.91
C GLU A 214 4.15 14.22 9.59
N TRP A 215 3.44 14.52 8.50
CA TRP A 215 4.05 14.61 7.16
C TRP A 215 5.27 15.52 7.09
N SER A 216 5.27 16.61 7.87
CA SER A 216 6.38 17.57 7.90
C SER A 216 7.69 17.01 8.49
N VAL A 217 7.63 15.88 9.20
CA VAL A 217 8.77 15.19 9.86
C VAL A 217 8.93 13.74 9.41
N PHE A 218 8.06 13.27 8.51
CA PHE A 218 8.12 11.99 7.84
C PHE A 218 9.16 12.01 6.72
#